data_99255bf57f157def2dcec8e8fdd0c948
#
_entry.id   99255bf57f157def2dcec8e8fdd0c948
#
_cell.length_a   1.000
_cell.length_b   1.000
_cell.length_c   1.000
_cell.angle_alpha   90.00
_cell.angle_beta   90.00
_cell.angle_gamma   90.00
#
_symmetry.space_group_name_H-M   'P 1'
#
loop_
_entity.id
_entity.type
_entity.pdbx_description
1 polymer ?
#
loop_
_entity_poly.entity_id
_entity_poly.type
_entity_poly.pdbx_seq_one_letter_code
_entity_poly.pdbx_strand_id
1 'polypeptide(L)'
;RLILPEVYLEDEDAARRVENIHAAMDEYSSDVLTRAVDGFVYVERTEQSGRVRQGLVGKIDLEAYSYEKGARPAIRPSERTVTERIPPRMAVRRGAALETPHVMMLADDPGCTLVEPIGAHKSELKKLYEGELMQGGGHIAGWAVEDPAMLAQIDAALAALGSQEAFDAKYPQAKGAKPLTLAV
;
A
#
# COMPACT_ATOMS: atom_id res chain seq x y z
N ARG A 1 -1.41 -13.25 -14.40
CA ARG A 1 -1.19 -12.55 -15.68
C ARG A 1 -0.36 -11.28 -15.54
N LEU A 2 -0.48 -10.54 -14.43
CA LEU A 2 0.15 -9.22 -14.26
C LEU A 2 1.41 -9.25 -13.37
N ILE A 3 1.78 -10.40 -12.86
CA ILE A 3 2.93 -10.59 -11.96
C ILE A 3 3.76 -11.76 -12.48
N LEU A 4 5.09 -11.63 -12.45
CA LEU A 4 6.01 -12.73 -12.67
C LEU A 4 6.31 -13.39 -11.32
N PRO A 5 5.89 -14.64 -11.09
CA PRO A 5 6.26 -15.37 -9.88
C PRO A 5 7.79 -15.49 -9.77
N GLU A 6 8.30 -15.39 -8.55
CA GLU A 6 9.75 -15.36 -8.28
C GLU A 6 10.49 -16.61 -8.81
N VAL A 7 9.81 -17.74 -8.82
CA VAL A 7 10.33 -19.01 -9.37
C VAL A 7 10.68 -18.94 -10.87
N TYR A 8 10.14 -17.99 -11.61
CA TYR A 8 10.37 -17.81 -13.06
C TYR A 8 11.32 -16.65 -13.41
N LEU A 9 11.88 -15.95 -12.40
CA LEU A 9 12.73 -14.78 -12.65
C LEU A 9 14.05 -15.14 -13.37
N GLU A 10 14.53 -16.35 -13.17
CA GLU A 10 15.80 -16.85 -13.74
C GLU A 10 15.59 -17.86 -14.90
N ASP A 11 14.34 -18.07 -15.33
CA ASP A 11 14.03 -18.96 -16.45
C ASP A 11 14.54 -18.38 -17.78
N GLU A 12 14.91 -19.24 -18.71
CA GLU A 12 15.34 -18.86 -20.07
C GLU A 12 14.29 -18.03 -20.82
N ASP A 13 13.00 -18.21 -20.51
CA ASP A 13 11.90 -17.48 -21.11
C ASP A 13 11.39 -16.29 -20.28
N ALA A 14 12.11 -15.89 -19.22
CA ALA A 14 11.72 -14.81 -18.33
C ALA A 14 11.42 -13.48 -19.10
N ALA A 15 12.26 -13.13 -20.08
CA ALA A 15 12.06 -11.93 -20.89
C ALA A 15 10.72 -11.98 -21.67
N ARG A 16 10.41 -13.10 -22.30
CA ARG A 16 9.12 -13.28 -23.00
C ARG A 16 7.93 -13.23 -22.05
N ARG A 17 8.07 -13.74 -20.83
CA ARG A 17 7.02 -13.64 -19.80
C ARG A 17 6.79 -12.18 -19.39
N VAL A 18 7.85 -11.40 -19.27
CA VAL A 18 7.75 -9.95 -18.99
C VAL A 18 7.01 -9.22 -20.11
N GLU A 19 7.35 -9.49 -21.37
CA GLU A 19 6.63 -8.91 -22.53
C GLU A 19 5.12 -9.25 -22.51
N ASN A 20 4.77 -10.50 -22.21
CA ASN A 20 3.39 -10.93 -22.08
C ASN A 20 2.66 -10.25 -20.89
N ILE A 21 3.39 -9.98 -19.79
CA ILE A 21 2.86 -9.25 -18.65
C ILE A 21 2.58 -7.80 -19.04
N HIS A 22 3.50 -7.14 -19.74
CA HIS A 22 3.29 -5.76 -20.20
C HIS A 22 2.11 -5.66 -21.17
N ALA A 23 2.00 -6.55 -22.13
CA ALA A 23 0.84 -6.61 -23.05
C ALA A 23 -0.48 -6.83 -22.27
N ALA A 24 -0.48 -7.70 -21.27
CA ALA A 24 -1.65 -7.90 -20.42
C ALA A 24 -1.97 -6.66 -19.55
N MET A 25 -0.97 -5.90 -19.10
CA MET A 25 -1.19 -4.66 -18.37
C MET A 25 -1.84 -3.58 -19.25
N ASP A 26 -1.42 -3.48 -20.52
CA ASP A 26 -2.01 -2.56 -21.50
C ASP A 26 -3.48 -2.93 -21.76
N GLU A 27 -3.78 -4.22 -21.98
CA GLU A 27 -5.13 -4.73 -22.11
C GLU A 27 -6.00 -4.41 -20.88
N TYR A 28 -5.48 -4.67 -19.67
CA TYR A 28 -6.21 -4.38 -18.42
C TYR A 28 -6.44 -2.89 -18.22
N SER A 29 -5.49 -2.05 -18.61
CA SER A 29 -5.63 -0.59 -18.49
C SER A 29 -6.72 -0.02 -19.38
N SER A 30 -6.94 -0.63 -20.58
CA SER A 30 -7.96 -0.18 -21.53
C SER A 30 -9.34 -0.77 -21.23
N ASP A 31 -9.40 -2.05 -20.88
CA ASP A 31 -10.66 -2.79 -20.91
C ASP A 31 -11.23 -3.11 -19.52
N VAL A 32 -10.38 -3.18 -18.49
CA VAL A 32 -10.78 -3.61 -17.14
C VAL A 32 -10.68 -2.47 -16.13
N LEU A 33 -9.55 -1.77 -16.10
CA LEU A 33 -9.29 -0.70 -15.13
C LEU A 33 -9.77 0.65 -15.66
N THR A 34 -11.06 0.73 -15.93
CA THR A 34 -11.69 1.88 -16.61
C THR A 34 -12.04 3.04 -15.66
N ARG A 35 -11.86 2.87 -14.34
CA ARG A 35 -12.16 3.89 -13.35
C ARG A 35 -10.93 4.24 -12.53
N ALA A 36 -10.58 5.52 -12.48
CA ALA A 36 -9.68 6.09 -11.49
C ALA A 36 -10.45 6.42 -10.20
N VAL A 37 -9.79 6.31 -9.06
CA VAL A 37 -10.25 6.81 -7.76
C VAL A 37 -9.38 8.01 -7.41
N ASP A 38 -10.00 9.16 -7.19
CA ASP A 38 -9.31 10.39 -6.76
C ASP A 38 -9.33 10.48 -5.23
N GLY A 39 -8.43 9.74 -4.61
CA GLY A 39 -8.35 9.60 -3.16
C GLY A 39 -7.75 8.27 -2.74
N PHE A 40 -8.40 7.62 -1.77
CA PHE A 40 -7.98 6.30 -1.27
C PHE A 40 -9.00 5.22 -1.62
N VAL A 41 -8.55 3.97 -1.52
CA VAL A 41 -9.46 2.82 -1.47
C VAL A 41 -9.39 2.23 -0.06
N TYR A 42 -10.49 2.24 0.66
CA TYR A 42 -10.64 1.50 1.90
C TYR A 42 -10.86 0.02 1.56
N VAL A 43 -10.08 -0.86 2.18
CA VAL A 43 -10.11 -2.30 1.90
C VAL A 43 -10.33 -3.08 3.19
N GLU A 44 -11.23 -4.06 3.13
CA GLU A 44 -11.36 -5.09 4.14
C GLU A 44 -11.01 -6.45 3.54
N ARG A 45 -10.18 -7.21 4.24
CA ARG A 45 -9.92 -8.60 3.94
C ARG A 45 -10.27 -9.46 5.13
N THR A 46 -11.23 -10.36 4.95
CA THR A 46 -11.61 -11.36 5.96
C THR A 46 -10.87 -12.66 5.65
N GLU A 47 -10.02 -13.09 6.56
CA GLU A 47 -9.30 -14.36 6.46
C GLU A 47 -10.22 -15.53 6.81
N GLN A 48 -9.83 -16.77 6.47
CA GLN A 48 -10.57 -17.99 6.85
C GLN A 48 -10.78 -18.13 8.37
N SER A 49 -9.88 -17.59 9.17
CA SER A 49 -9.98 -17.53 10.62
C SER A 49 -11.09 -16.61 11.14
N GLY A 50 -11.74 -15.85 10.25
CA GLY A 50 -12.67 -14.78 10.60
C GLY A 50 -12.01 -13.46 10.99
N ARG A 51 -10.66 -13.38 11.00
CA ARG A 51 -9.96 -12.12 11.25
C ARG A 51 -10.16 -11.17 10.08
N VAL A 52 -10.56 -9.94 10.39
CA VAL A 52 -10.68 -8.86 9.42
C VAL A 52 -9.43 -7.98 9.49
N ARG A 53 -8.79 -7.77 8.34
CA ARG A 53 -7.76 -6.76 8.15
C ARG A 53 -8.35 -5.58 7.42
N GLN A 54 -8.07 -4.39 7.91
CA GLN A 54 -8.50 -3.14 7.33
C GLN A 54 -7.29 -2.34 6.86
N GLY A 55 -7.44 -1.57 5.78
CA GLY A 55 -6.37 -0.75 5.27
C GLY A 55 -6.84 0.31 4.29
N LEU A 56 -5.97 1.28 4.07
CA LEU A 56 -6.13 2.29 3.03
C LEU A 56 -5.09 2.05 1.93
N VAL A 57 -5.54 1.96 0.70
CA VAL A 57 -4.68 1.90 -0.50
C VAL A 57 -4.64 3.29 -1.11
N GLY A 58 -3.45 3.80 -1.31
CA GLY A 58 -3.23 5.14 -1.87
C GLY A 58 -1.85 5.27 -2.48
N LYS A 59 -1.50 6.47 -2.88
CA LYS A 59 -0.16 6.84 -3.37
C LYS A 59 0.62 7.49 -2.24
N ILE A 60 1.94 7.32 -2.27
CA ILE A 60 2.86 8.00 -1.37
C ILE A 60 3.77 8.93 -2.15
N ASP A 61 4.18 10.01 -1.50
CA ASP A 61 5.25 10.85 -2.00
C ASP A 61 6.60 10.18 -1.72
N LEU A 62 7.30 9.78 -2.79
CA LEU A 62 8.61 9.14 -2.69
C LEU A 62 9.69 10.08 -2.16
N GLU A 63 9.52 11.40 -2.24
CA GLU A 63 10.43 12.38 -1.63
C GLU A 63 10.38 12.34 -0.10
N ALA A 64 9.28 11.82 0.48
CA ALA A 64 9.16 11.60 1.92
C ALA A 64 9.86 10.33 2.42
N TYR A 65 10.38 9.48 1.50
CA TYR A 65 11.06 8.23 1.79
C TYR A 65 12.57 8.35 1.62
N SER A 66 13.34 7.73 2.51
CA SER A 66 14.78 7.53 2.32
C SER A 66 15.28 6.31 3.10
N TYR A 67 16.20 5.58 2.51
CA TYR A 67 16.92 4.48 3.15
C TYR A 67 18.40 4.81 3.38
N GLU A 68 18.82 6.05 3.16
CA GLU A 68 20.19 6.49 3.40
C GLU A 68 20.55 6.36 4.88
N LYS A 69 21.76 5.91 5.15
CA LYS A 69 22.26 5.76 6.53
C LYS A 69 22.27 7.10 7.25
N GLY A 70 21.53 7.19 8.35
CA GLY A 70 21.42 8.40 9.15
C GLY A 70 20.32 9.36 8.71
N ALA A 71 19.69 9.15 7.55
CA ALA A 71 18.48 9.88 7.19
C ALA A 71 17.33 9.51 8.15
N ARG A 72 16.46 10.48 8.40
CA ARG A 72 15.27 10.30 9.24
C ARG A 72 14.04 10.88 8.56
N PRO A 73 13.65 10.32 7.42
CA PRO A 73 12.44 10.75 6.70
C PRO A 73 11.17 10.33 7.45
N ALA A 74 10.03 10.87 7.03
CA ALA A 74 8.73 10.48 7.57
C ALA A 74 8.36 9.02 7.25
N ILE A 75 8.80 8.53 6.08
CA ILE A 75 8.61 7.14 5.64
C ILE A 75 9.96 6.43 5.65
N ARG A 76 10.08 5.32 6.37
CA ARG A 76 11.33 4.59 6.55
C ARG A 76 11.20 3.11 6.22
N PRO A 77 12.27 2.48 5.71
CA PRO A 77 12.30 1.03 5.55
C PRO A 77 12.25 0.34 6.92
N SER A 78 11.45 -0.71 7.03
CA SER A 78 11.42 -1.61 8.19
C SER A 78 12.53 -2.66 8.12
N GLU A 79 12.95 -3.00 6.90
CA GLU A 79 13.99 -4.00 6.64
C GLU A 79 14.85 -3.63 5.43
N ARG A 80 15.96 -4.36 5.24
CA ARG A 80 16.79 -4.21 4.05
C ARG A 80 16.30 -5.14 2.94
N THR A 81 16.20 -4.60 1.74
CA THR A 81 15.96 -5.40 0.54
C THR A 81 17.21 -6.22 0.20
N VAL A 82 17.02 -7.48 -0.18
CA VAL A 82 18.07 -8.33 -0.72
C VAL A 82 18.48 -7.78 -2.09
N THR A 83 19.71 -7.25 -2.17
CA THR A 83 20.17 -6.46 -3.32
C THR A 83 20.15 -7.24 -4.62
N GLU A 84 20.49 -8.52 -4.57
CA GLU A 84 20.55 -9.44 -5.72
C GLU A 84 19.19 -9.66 -6.38
N ARG A 85 18.10 -9.43 -5.63
CA ARG A 85 16.72 -9.56 -6.12
C ARG A 85 16.20 -8.32 -6.82
N ILE A 86 16.92 -7.19 -6.72
CA ILE A 86 16.46 -5.92 -7.31
C ILE A 86 16.48 -5.96 -8.84
N PRO A 87 17.57 -6.37 -9.53
CA PRO A 87 17.63 -6.31 -10.98
C PRO A 87 16.51 -7.08 -11.70
N PRO A 88 16.22 -8.35 -11.38
CA PRO A 88 15.14 -9.09 -12.04
C PRO A 88 13.75 -8.51 -11.75
N ARG A 89 13.52 -7.98 -10.56
CA ARG A 89 12.26 -7.28 -10.23
C ARG A 89 12.11 -5.96 -10.98
N MET A 90 13.22 -5.23 -11.15
CA MET A 90 13.25 -3.99 -11.95
C MET A 90 12.98 -4.25 -13.42
N ALA A 91 13.42 -5.40 -13.96
CA ALA A 91 13.15 -5.77 -15.35
C ALA A 91 11.63 -5.89 -15.62
N VAL A 92 10.88 -6.47 -14.68
CA VAL A 92 9.41 -6.57 -14.79
C VAL A 92 8.74 -5.21 -14.72
N ARG A 93 9.26 -4.30 -13.88
CA ARG A 93 8.64 -2.98 -13.65
C ARG A 93 9.02 -1.94 -14.69
N ARG A 94 10.18 -2.09 -15.32
CA ARG A 94 10.63 -1.14 -16.34
C ARG A 94 9.75 -1.20 -17.57
N GLY A 95 9.05 -0.10 -17.86
CA GLY A 95 8.09 -0.02 -18.95
C GLY A 95 6.72 -0.63 -18.67
N ALA A 96 6.46 -1.11 -17.45
CA ALA A 96 5.15 -1.59 -17.04
C ALA A 96 4.14 -0.43 -16.97
N ALA A 97 2.94 -0.64 -17.54
CA ALA A 97 1.85 0.34 -17.49
C ALA A 97 1.19 0.43 -16.11
N LEU A 98 1.31 -0.64 -15.31
CA LEU A 98 0.67 -0.75 -13.99
C LEU A 98 1.68 -1.17 -12.93
N GLU A 99 1.53 -0.62 -11.73
CA GLU A 99 2.17 -1.11 -10.51
C GLU A 99 1.17 -1.99 -9.75
N THR A 100 1.35 -3.31 -9.81
CA THR A 100 0.35 -4.26 -9.28
C THR A 100 0.63 -4.80 -7.89
N PRO A 101 1.88 -5.02 -7.43
CA PRO A 101 2.12 -5.40 -6.05
C PRO A 101 1.99 -4.19 -5.13
N HIS A 102 1.00 -4.23 -4.24
CA HIS A 102 0.90 -3.22 -3.20
C HIS A 102 2.04 -3.36 -2.20
N VAL A 103 2.66 -2.25 -1.85
CA VAL A 103 3.61 -2.19 -0.73
C VAL A 103 2.81 -2.00 0.54
N MET A 104 3.00 -2.91 1.52
CA MET A 104 2.36 -2.79 2.82
C MET A 104 3.14 -1.81 3.69
N MET A 105 2.45 -0.78 4.17
CA MET A 105 2.98 0.18 5.13
C MET A 105 2.31 0.02 6.48
N LEU A 106 3.04 0.27 7.53
CA LEU A 106 2.56 0.21 8.91
C LEU A 106 2.61 1.60 9.52
N ALA A 107 1.52 2.03 10.13
CA ALA A 107 1.46 3.21 10.99
C ALA A 107 1.47 2.79 12.46
N ASP A 108 2.15 3.52 13.30
CA ASP A 108 2.11 3.32 14.74
C ASP A 108 0.91 4.07 15.33
N ASP A 109 -0.27 3.52 15.13
CA ASP A 109 -1.57 4.10 15.49
C ASP A 109 -2.36 3.22 16.48
N PRO A 110 -1.93 3.10 17.75
CA PRO A 110 -2.66 2.31 18.75
C PRO A 110 -4.02 2.93 19.12
N GLY A 111 -4.26 4.19 18.76
CA GLY A 111 -5.54 4.87 18.96
C GLY A 111 -6.55 4.57 17.87
N CYS A 112 -6.16 3.81 16.83
CA CYS A 112 -7.04 3.47 15.70
C CYS A 112 -7.67 4.73 15.07
N THR A 113 -6.86 5.75 14.83
CA THR A 113 -7.32 7.08 14.39
C THR A 113 -7.30 7.26 12.87
N LEU A 114 -6.58 6.39 12.15
CA LEU A 114 -6.36 6.52 10.71
C LEU A 114 -7.34 5.70 9.86
N VAL A 115 -7.42 4.39 10.10
CA VAL A 115 -8.15 3.46 9.21
C VAL A 115 -9.57 3.18 9.71
N GLU A 116 -9.71 2.94 11.00
CA GLU A 116 -10.97 2.52 11.62
C GLU A 116 -12.09 3.56 11.51
N PRO A 117 -11.84 4.88 11.62
CA PRO A 117 -12.87 5.89 11.41
C PRO A 117 -13.46 5.85 9.99
N ILE A 118 -12.64 5.57 8.98
CA ILE A 118 -13.12 5.42 7.60
C ILE A 118 -13.97 4.15 7.48
N GLY A 119 -13.53 3.06 8.09
CA GLY A 119 -14.28 1.79 8.13
C GLY A 119 -15.64 1.91 8.80
N ALA A 120 -15.77 2.75 9.83
CA ALA A 120 -17.04 3.01 10.51
C ALA A 120 -18.10 3.63 9.56
N HIS A 121 -17.66 4.38 8.55
CA HIS A 121 -18.52 5.03 7.55
C HIS A 121 -18.60 4.26 6.22
N LYS A 122 -18.12 3.02 6.13
CA LYS A 122 -18.07 2.26 4.86
C LYS A 122 -19.42 2.11 4.15
N SER A 123 -20.53 2.12 4.89
CA SER A 123 -21.88 2.06 4.31
C SER A 123 -22.25 3.28 3.47
N GLU A 124 -21.57 4.40 3.69
CA GLU A 124 -21.74 5.67 2.95
C GLU A 124 -20.82 5.72 1.72
N LEU A 125 -19.82 4.82 1.65
CA LEU A 125 -18.84 4.79 0.57
C LEU A 125 -19.35 3.98 -0.62
N LYS A 126 -18.90 4.36 -1.82
CA LYS A 126 -19.16 3.59 -3.03
C LYS A 126 -18.31 2.33 -3.05
N LYS A 127 -18.96 1.17 -2.98
CA LYS A 127 -18.27 -0.12 -3.16
C LYS A 127 -17.70 -0.22 -4.58
N LEU A 128 -16.45 -0.61 -4.70
CA LEU A 128 -15.72 -0.79 -5.95
C LEU A 128 -15.70 -2.25 -6.39
N TYR A 129 -15.39 -3.13 -5.46
CA TYR A 129 -15.29 -4.57 -5.70
C TYR A 129 -15.56 -5.36 -4.44
N GLU A 130 -15.89 -6.62 -4.64
CA GLU A 130 -16.08 -7.62 -3.59
C GLU A 130 -15.91 -9.01 -4.19
N GLY A 131 -15.29 -9.94 -3.49
CA GLY A 131 -15.15 -11.31 -3.95
C GLY A 131 -14.32 -12.20 -3.04
N GLU A 132 -14.39 -13.50 -3.35
CA GLU A 132 -13.57 -14.52 -2.70
C GLU A 132 -12.19 -14.60 -3.36
N LEU A 133 -11.15 -14.67 -2.52
CA LEU A 133 -9.79 -14.86 -2.97
C LEU A 133 -9.51 -16.34 -3.23
N MET A 134 -8.71 -16.61 -4.28
CA MET A 134 -8.33 -17.97 -4.66
C MET A 134 -7.64 -18.72 -3.53
N GLN A 135 -7.72 -20.04 -3.57
CA GLN A 135 -7.01 -20.96 -2.66
C GLN A 135 -7.28 -20.70 -1.18
N GLY A 136 -8.49 -20.30 -0.85
CA GLY A 136 -8.86 -20.02 0.54
C GLY A 136 -8.22 -18.75 1.10
N GLY A 137 -7.88 -17.79 0.25
CA GLY A 137 -7.31 -16.50 0.66
C GLY A 137 -8.28 -15.61 1.45
N GLY A 138 -9.52 -16.06 1.62
CA GLY A 138 -10.60 -15.34 2.29
C GLY A 138 -11.36 -14.39 1.38
N HIS A 139 -12.16 -13.54 1.95
CA HIS A 139 -12.99 -12.56 1.26
C HIS A 139 -12.34 -11.19 1.25
N ILE A 140 -12.46 -10.45 0.16
CA ILE A 140 -11.97 -9.07 0.02
C ILE A 140 -13.07 -8.16 -0.49
N ALA A 141 -13.14 -6.95 0.05
CA ALA A 141 -14.00 -5.89 -0.47
C ALA A 141 -13.29 -4.54 -0.40
N GLY A 142 -13.59 -3.64 -1.34
CA GLY A 142 -12.98 -2.31 -1.43
C GLY A 142 -14.00 -1.22 -1.74
N TRP A 143 -13.80 -0.05 -1.15
CA TRP A 143 -14.67 1.13 -1.29
C TRP A 143 -13.85 2.36 -1.63
N ALA A 144 -14.39 3.23 -2.49
CA ALA A 144 -13.77 4.51 -2.83
C ALA A 144 -13.92 5.50 -1.68
N VAL A 145 -12.84 6.15 -1.28
CA VAL A 145 -12.81 7.25 -0.32
C VAL A 145 -12.42 8.50 -1.11
N GLU A 146 -13.43 9.22 -1.62
CA GLU A 146 -13.28 10.41 -2.46
C GLU A 146 -13.95 11.64 -1.83
N ASP A 147 -14.63 11.46 -0.68
CA ASP A 147 -15.26 12.56 0.05
C ASP A 147 -14.22 13.51 0.65
N PRO A 148 -14.28 14.83 0.38
CA PRO A 148 -13.28 15.78 0.84
C PRO A 148 -13.12 15.84 2.38
N ALA A 149 -14.19 15.62 3.14
CA ALA A 149 -14.11 15.63 4.60
C ALA A 149 -13.37 14.39 5.12
N MET A 150 -13.61 13.23 4.52
CA MET A 150 -12.88 12.01 4.85
C MET A 150 -11.40 12.09 4.44
N LEU A 151 -11.10 12.68 3.28
CA LEU A 151 -9.71 12.92 2.85
C LEU A 151 -8.99 13.85 3.84
N ALA A 152 -9.63 14.95 4.24
CA ALA A 152 -9.08 15.85 5.24
C ALA A 152 -8.88 15.17 6.61
N GLN A 153 -9.75 14.25 6.98
CA GLN A 153 -9.61 13.45 8.21
C GLN A 153 -8.39 12.53 8.15
N ILE A 154 -8.16 11.86 7.01
CA ILE A 154 -6.97 11.01 6.79
C ILE A 154 -5.70 11.86 6.88
N ASP A 155 -5.67 13.01 6.20
CA ASP A 155 -4.52 13.92 6.24
C ASP A 155 -4.23 14.42 7.66
N ALA A 156 -5.26 14.79 8.41
CA ALA A 156 -5.12 15.22 9.80
C ALA A 156 -4.60 14.08 10.70
N ALA A 157 -5.08 12.85 10.52
CA ALA A 157 -4.60 11.69 11.26
C ALA A 157 -3.13 11.38 10.95
N LEU A 158 -2.73 11.38 9.67
CA LEU A 158 -1.33 11.19 9.27
C LEU A 158 -0.42 12.30 9.82
N ALA A 159 -0.87 13.55 9.77
CA ALA A 159 -0.12 14.67 10.35
C ALA A 159 0.04 14.54 11.88
N ALA A 160 -1.02 14.11 12.57
CA ALA A 160 -0.97 13.88 14.02
C ALA A 160 0.01 12.75 14.38
N LEU A 161 -0.05 11.60 13.67
CA LEU A 161 0.86 10.46 13.87
C LEU A 161 2.33 10.85 13.62
N GLY A 162 2.60 11.71 12.63
CA GLY A 162 3.92 12.22 12.30
C GLY A 162 4.37 13.41 13.17
N SER A 163 3.57 13.89 14.12
CA SER A 163 3.91 15.06 14.92
C SER A 163 4.96 14.77 15.98
N GLN A 164 5.87 15.74 16.22
CA GLN A 164 6.90 15.62 17.25
C GLN A 164 6.28 15.54 18.65
N GLU A 165 5.21 16.29 18.89
CA GLU A 165 4.50 16.31 20.17
C GLU A 165 3.90 14.94 20.51
N ALA A 166 3.18 14.32 19.57
CA ALA A 166 2.61 13.00 19.76
C ALA A 166 3.70 11.94 19.98
N PHE A 167 4.79 12.01 19.22
CA PHE A 167 5.93 11.12 19.37
C PHE A 167 6.58 11.26 20.75
N ASP A 168 6.89 12.47 21.18
CA ASP A 168 7.55 12.73 22.47
C ASP A 168 6.65 12.33 23.66
N ALA A 169 5.33 12.50 23.54
CA ALA A 169 4.39 12.05 24.55
C ALA A 169 4.33 10.52 24.64
N LYS A 170 4.35 9.83 23.49
CA LYS A 170 4.28 8.37 23.41
C LYS A 170 5.61 7.68 23.80
N TYR A 171 6.72 8.30 23.44
CA TYR A 171 8.07 7.75 23.64
C TYR A 171 8.96 8.70 24.44
N PRO A 172 8.67 8.97 25.73
CA PRO A 172 9.42 9.93 26.52
C PRO A 172 10.92 9.59 26.65
N GLN A 173 11.27 8.30 26.54
CA GLN A 173 12.68 7.83 26.54
C GLN A 173 13.42 8.17 25.24
N ALA A 174 12.71 8.50 24.17
CA ALA A 174 13.27 8.87 22.86
C ALA A 174 12.92 10.31 22.47
N LYS A 175 12.58 11.14 23.45
CA LYS A 175 12.18 12.54 23.25
C LYS A 175 13.19 13.29 22.38
N GLY A 176 12.69 14.03 21.40
CA GLY A 176 13.50 14.78 20.44
C GLY A 176 14.06 13.95 19.29
N ALA A 177 13.85 12.63 19.28
CA ALA A 177 14.09 11.85 18.08
C ALA A 177 13.03 12.19 17.02
N LYS A 178 13.41 12.13 15.73
CA LYS A 178 12.48 12.45 14.64
C LYS A 178 11.38 11.38 14.55
N PRO A 179 10.10 11.76 14.58
CA PRO A 179 8.99 10.81 14.48
C PRO A 179 9.00 10.08 13.16
N LEU A 180 8.42 8.89 13.17
CA LEU A 180 8.14 8.07 12.01
C LEU A 180 6.63 8.13 11.76
N THR A 181 6.21 8.44 10.53
CA THR A 181 4.80 8.37 10.16
C THR A 181 4.44 6.98 9.65
N LEU A 182 5.22 6.46 8.72
CA LEU A 182 5.00 5.14 8.11
C LEU A 182 6.30 4.34 8.04
N ALA A 183 6.21 3.05 8.32
CA ALA A 183 7.25 2.06 8.04
C ALA A 183 6.87 1.19 6.84
N VAL A 184 7.82 0.92 5.95
CA VAL A 184 7.65 0.12 4.73
C VAL A 184 8.61 -1.07 4.69
#